data_9cc8eaa8a8613c7e59ad3043caa8487d
#
_entry.id   9cc8eaa8a8613c7e59ad3043caa8487d
#
_cell.length_a   1.000
_cell.length_b   1.000
_cell.length_c   1.000
_cell.angle_alpha   90.00
_cell.angle_beta   90.00
_cell.angle_gamma   90.00
#
_symmetry.space_group_name_H-M   'P 1'
#
loop_
_entity.id
_entity.type
_entity.pdbx_description
1 polymer ?
#
loop_
_entity_poly.entity_id
_entity_poly.type
_entity_poly.pdbx_seq_one_letter_code
_entity_poly.pdbx_strand_id
1 'polypeptide(L)'
;LVWSGMTALSGLASTFGQLTAARIGVGIGEATAVPASYSLLGEYFSRERKGTVLGIYLAGSHVGMGLSLVVGGAIVAWWDTHYLPHTRPFGLAGWQAAFIAAGLPGFFLALWALTLREPLRGAGEGIPAPIVKSGIWKEFWQELMAIIPPLTLLSTAGIAGGLRTNVAMAVGIAALSAALIYLTGDLTQWVAVGVGLYSVGSWVQTIRFRDPATFALTWGQPYIVMAIVGFGMITFLTNTATFWLSPYAMRTFGVDAAHVGASIGIPGAIVSVLGILAGGRVSDLLKKRDPRGRIFVCMASIFGSTIFVFLTFSATSFGQFMLFAPLAYFTGTIWVSPAVTTLQDLVLPRMRGVAAATSSIGSTMIGFALGPYISGKIATIGGSLKTGVLSLFVVAPLALFILYLVSRRIHWLETTRVERAAAAGERFDLVG
;
A
#
# COMPACT_ATOMS: atom_id res chain seq x y z
N LEU A 1 7.29 -12.99 -12.53
CA LEU A 1 8.50 -13.82 -12.35
C LEU A 1 9.35 -13.33 -11.18
N VAL A 2 9.74 -12.03 -11.12
CA VAL A 2 10.68 -11.53 -10.10
C VAL A 2 10.11 -11.74 -8.69
N TRP A 3 8.91 -11.26 -8.38
CA TRP A 3 8.37 -11.42 -7.02
C TRP A 3 8.15 -12.88 -6.61
N SER A 4 7.76 -13.75 -7.55
CA SER A 4 7.58 -15.18 -7.28
C SER A 4 8.91 -15.86 -6.96
N GLY A 5 9.97 -15.53 -7.72
CA GLY A 5 11.33 -16.00 -7.45
C GLY A 5 11.84 -15.52 -6.09
N MET A 6 11.65 -14.25 -5.78
CA MET A 6 12.05 -13.66 -4.49
C MET A 6 11.22 -14.21 -3.32
N THR A 7 9.94 -14.55 -3.54
CA THR A 7 9.12 -15.22 -2.53
C THR A 7 9.65 -16.63 -2.25
N ALA A 8 9.95 -17.41 -3.29
CA ALA A 8 10.57 -18.72 -3.12
C ALA A 8 11.95 -18.64 -2.43
N LEU A 9 12.79 -17.66 -2.81
CA LEU A 9 14.07 -17.38 -2.17
C LEU A 9 13.93 -16.98 -0.70
N SER A 10 12.83 -16.31 -0.31
CA SER A 10 12.54 -16.04 1.10
C SER A 10 12.45 -17.34 1.93
N GLY A 11 11.96 -18.43 1.34
CA GLY A 11 11.91 -19.75 1.97
C GLY A 11 13.28 -20.45 2.10
N LEU A 12 14.30 -19.97 1.39
CA LEU A 12 15.67 -20.49 1.52
C LEU A 12 16.53 -19.64 2.49
N ALA A 13 15.98 -18.57 3.05
CA ALA A 13 16.71 -17.71 3.94
C ALA A 13 17.04 -18.41 5.27
N SER A 14 18.30 -18.38 5.67
CA SER A 14 18.81 -18.89 6.94
C SER A 14 19.16 -17.78 7.93
N THR A 15 19.25 -16.52 7.44
CA THR A 15 19.56 -15.34 8.24
C THR A 15 18.52 -14.25 8.01
N PHE A 16 18.38 -13.35 9.00
CA PHE A 16 17.48 -12.18 8.87
C PHE A 16 17.87 -11.31 7.68
N GLY A 17 19.17 -11.12 7.42
CA GLY A 17 19.63 -10.33 6.26
C GLY A 17 19.24 -10.93 4.91
N GLN A 18 19.33 -12.24 4.76
CA GLN A 18 18.89 -12.95 3.53
C GLN A 18 17.37 -12.80 3.34
N LEU A 19 16.59 -13.00 4.40
CA LEU A 19 15.14 -12.83 4.36
C LEU A 19 14.78 -11.38 3.98
N THR A 20 15.43 -10.39 4.60
CA THR A 20 15.20 -8.97 4.28
C THR A 20 15.52 -8.66 2.82
N ALA A 21 16.65 -9.14 2.30
CA ALA A 21 17.03 -8.94 0.90
C ALA A 21 16.01 -9.55 -0.07
N ALA A 22 15.57 -10.78 0.20
CA ALA A 22 14.55 -11.45 -0.61
C ALA A 22 13.21 -10.70 -0.55
N ARG A 23 12.79 -10.19 0.62
CA ARG A 23 11.56 -9.40 0.78
C ARG A 23 11.62 -8.03 0.09
N ILE A 24 12.79 -7.38 0.07
CA ILE A 24 13.02 -6.18 -0.76
C ILE A 24 12.84 -6.54 -2.25
N GLY A 25 13.39 -7.65 -2.70
CA GLY A 25 13.24 -8.14 -4.06
C GLY A 25 11.79 -8.43 -4.44
N VAL A 26 10.97 -8.96 -3.52
CA VAL A 26 9.51 -9.09 -3.70
C VAL A 26 8.89 -7.73 -3.95
N GLY A 27 9.17 -6.74 -3.10
CA GLY A 27 8.62 -5.37 -3.24
C GLY A 27 8.98 -4.71 -4.57
N ILE A 28 10.23 -4.89 -5.05
CA ILE A 28 10.65 -4.41 -6.38
C ILE A 28 9.84 -5.09 -7.49
N GLY A 29 9.62 -6.39 -7.39
CA GLY A 29 8.82 -7.14 -8.37
C GLY A 29 7.35 -6.74 -8.37
N GLU A 30 6.77 -6.48 -7.20
CA GLU A 30 5.35 -6.10 -7.04
C GLU A 30 5.05 -4.67 -7.48
N ALA A 31 6.03 -3.77 -7.46
CA ALA A 31 5.85 -2.35 -7.77
C ALA A 31 5.22 -2.11 -9.16
N THR A 32 5.43 -3.00 -10.11
CA THR A 32 4.88 -2.92 -11.47
C THR A 32 3.48 -3.51 -11.61
N ALA A 33 3.03 -4.34 -10.66
CA ALA A 33 1.79 -5.13 -10.79
C ALA A 33 0.54 -4.24 -10.92
N VAL A 34 0.38 -3.27 -10.04
CA VAL A 34 -0.81 -2.39 -10.02
C VAL A 34 -0.86 -1.47 -11.24
N PRO A 35 0.20 -0.70 -11.59
CA PRO A 35 0.17 0.17 -12.76
C PRO A 35 -0.03 -0.61 -14.08
N ALA A 36 0.67 -1.72 -14.24
CA ALA A 36 0.55 -2.56 -15.45
C ALA A 36 -0.85 -3.17 -15.58
N SER A 37 -1.41 -3.71 -14.49
CA SER A 37 -2.75 -4.28 -14.50
C SER A 37 -3.81 -3.23 -14.80
N TYR A 38 -3.70 -2.03 -14.23
CA TYR A 38 -4.65 -0.94 -14.51
C TYR A 38 -4.59 -0.47 -15.96
N SER A 39 -3.39 -0.40 -16.53
CA SER A 39 -3.21 -0.09 -17.95
C SER A 39 -3.85 -1.15 -18.84
N LEU A 40 -3.47 -2.41 -18.65
CA LEU A 40 -3.99 -3.55 -19.43
C LEU A 40 -5.51 -3.68 -19.33
N LEU A 41 -6.07 -3.72 -18.12
CA LEU A 41 -7.52 -3.84 -17.92
C LEU A 41 -8.27 -2.64 -18.49
N GLY A 42 -7.66 -1.45 -18.44
CA GLY A 42 -8.20 -0.25 -19.03
C GLY A 42 -8.36 -0.32 -20.55
N GLU A 43 -7.52 -1.10 -21.24
CA GLU A 43 -7.57 -1.27 -22.69
C GLU A 43 -8.39 -2.48 -23.14
N TYR A 44 -8.43 -3.54 -22.33
CA TYR A 44 -9.23 -4.74 -22.65
C TYR A 44 -10.74 -4.55 -22.49
N PHE A 45 -11.16 -3.63 -21.60
CA PHE A 45 -12.57 -3.48 -21.25
C PHE A 45 -13.11 -2.08 -21.55
N SER A 46 -14.36 -2.01 -22.01
CA SER A 46 -15.03 -0.75 -22.30
C SER A 46 -15.16 0.13 -21.04
N ARG A 47 -15.31 1.43 -21.27
CA ARG A 47 -15.40 2.44 -20.21
C ARG A 47 -16.49 2.14 -19.17
N GLU A 48 -17.61 1.55 -19.60
CA GLU A 48 -18.75 1.19 -18.74
C GLU A 48 -18.43 0.05 -17.78
N ARG A 49 -17.53 -0.87 -18.17
CA ARG A 49 -17.15 -2.05 -17.38
C ARG A 49 -15.85 -1.89 -16.60
N LYS A 50 -15.11 -0.84 -16.87
CA LYS A 50 -13.78 -0.57 -16.24
C LYS A 50 -13.85 -0.59 -14.71
N GLY A 51 -14.86 0.08 -14.13
CA GLY A 51 -15.02 0.12 -12.67
C GLY A 51 -15.23 -1.25 -12.04
N THR A 52 -16.08 -2.08 -12.65
CA THR A 52 -16.34 -3.45 -12.17
C THR A 52 -15.09 -4.32 -12.27
N VAL A 53 -14.38 -4.26 -13.38
CA VAL A 53 -13.16 -5.06 -13.61
C VAL A 53 -12.05 -4.67 -12.66
N LEU A 54 -11.83 -3.38 -12.45
CA LEU A 54 -10.85 -2.90 -11.46
C LEU A 54 -11.26 -3.25 -10.03
N GLY A 55 -12.56 -3.24 -9.73
CA GLY A 55 -13.09 -3.72 -8.45
C GLY A 55 -12.80 -5.20 -8.20
N ILE A 56 -12.98 -6.06 -9.21
CA ILE A 56 -12.64 -7.49 -9.12
C ILE A 56 -11.13 -7.66 -8.93
N TYR A 57 -10.30 -6.91 -9.65
CA TYR A 57 -8.85 -6.94 -9.47
C TYR A 57 -8.42 -6.58 -8.04
N LEU A 58 -8.97 -5.50 -7.49
CA LEU A 58 -8.69 -5.07 -6.11
C LEU A 58 -9.20 -6.07 -5.07
N ALA A 59 -10.36 -6.66 -5.30
CA ALA A 59 -10.90 -7.72 -4.44
C ALA A 59 -9.98 -8.94 -4.40
N GLY A 60 -9.33 -9.27 -5.53
CA GLY A 60 -8.37 -10.36 -5.63
C GLY A 60 -7.22 -10.25 -4.63
N SER A 61 -6.71 -9.06 -4.34
CA SER A 61 -5.64 -8.87 -3.35
C SER A 61 -6.09 -9.22 -1.92
N HIS A 62 -7.30 -8.87 -1.54
CA HIS A 62 -7.87 -9.18 -0.22
C HIS A 62 -8.21 -10.65 -0.08
N VAL A 63 -8.73 -11.28 -1.14
CA VAL A 63 -8.92 -12.74 -1.20
C VAL A 63 -7.57 -13.44 -1.06
N GLY A 64 -6.54 -12.97 -1.76
CA GLY A 64 -5.18 -13.50 -1.67
C GLY A 64 -4.60 -13.41 -0.25
N MET A 65 -4.82 -12.29 0.45
CA MET A 65 -4.41 -12.13 1.85
C MET A 65 -5.07 -13.17 2.77
N GLY A 66 -6.40 -13.38 2.66
CA GLY A 66 -7.10 -14.40 3.42
C GLY A 66 -6.66 -15.81 3.07
N LEU A 67 -6.54 -16.11 1.78
CA LEU A 67 -6.10 -17.41 1.28
C LEU A 67 -4.66 -17.74 1.72
N SER A 68 -3.78 -16.73 1.79
CA SER A 68 -2.40 -16.91 2.26
C SER A 68 -2.33 -17.39 3.71
N LEU A 69 -3.21 -16.90 4.58
CA LEU A 69 -3.29 -17.37 5.96
C LEU A 69 -3.75 -18.83 6.04
N VAL A 70 -4.74 -19.21 5.22
CA VAL A 70 -5.27 -20.59 5.19
C VAL A 70 -4.22 -21.55 4.63
N VAL A 71 -3.73 -21.28 3.41
CA VAL A 71 -2.78 -22.16 2.73
C VAL A 71 -1.44 -22.16 3.45
N GLY A 72 -0.94 -21.00 3.84
CA GLY A 72 0.31 -20.89 4.60
C GLY A 72 0.23 -21.58 5.94
N GLY A 73 -0.86 -21.36 6.70
CA GLY A 73 -1.09 -22.01 7.97
C GLY A 73 -1.21 -23.54 7.84
N ALA A 74 -1.93 -24.03 6.83
CA ALA A 74 -2.05 -25.45 6.55
C ALA A 74 -0.71 -26.10 6.18
N ILE A 75 0.10 -25.44 5.35
CA ILE A 75 1.43 -25.95 4.99
C ILE A 75 2.35 -26.02 6.21
N VAL A 76 2.38 -24.97 7.02
CA VAL A 76 3.19 -24.95 8.26
C VAL A 76 2.77 -26.08 9.19
N ALA A 77 1.46 -26.19 9.47
CA ALA A 77 0.92 -27.22 10.35
C ALA A 77 1.23 -28.64 9.83
N TRP A 78 0.98 -28.87 8.53
CA TRP A 78 1.25 -30.18 7.91
C TRP A 78 2.74 -30.51 7.95
N TRP A 79 3.62 -29.56 7.62
CA TRP A 79 5.06 -29.76 7.61
C TRP A 79 5.61 -30.09 9.00
N ASP A 80 5.25 -29.30 10.00
CA ASP A 80 5.75 -29.45 11.36
C ASP A 80 5.17 -30.69 12.10
N THR A 81 4.03 -31.24 11.63
CA THR A 81 3.48 -32.50 12.14
C THR A 81 4.10 -33.73 11.49
N HIS A 82 4.51 -33.66 10.21
CA HIS A 82 5.05 -34.81 9.48
C HIS A 82 6.56 -34.93 9.57
N TYR A 83 7.28 -33.85 9.83
CA TYR A 83 8.74 -33.82 9.86
C TYR A 83 9.26 -33.30 11.19
N LEU A 84 9.95 -34.16 11.93
CA LEU A 84 10.72 -33.74 13.11
C LEU A 84 11.91 -32.85 12.69
N PRO A 85 12.46 -32.00 13.55
CA PRO A 85 13.54 -31.07 13.19
C PRO A 85 14.75 -31.71 12.47
N HIS A 86 15.08 -32.96 12.82
CA HIS A 86 16.21 -33.71 12.25
C HIS A 86 15.86 -34.51 10.96
N THR A 87 14.56 -34.65 10.63
CA THR A 87 14.10 -35.37 9.42
C THR A 87 13.53 -34.45 8.36
N ARG A 88 13.58 -33.13 8.57
CA ARG A 88 13.03 -32.15 7.65
C ARG A 88 13.70 -32.21 6.29
N PRO A 89 12.94 -32.34 5.19
CA PRO A 89 13.50 -32.28 3.84
C PRO A 89 14.30 -31.00 3.63
N PHE A 90 15.53 -31.12 3.15
CA PHE A 90 16.48 -29.99 2.96
C PHE A 90 16.73 -29.14 4.23
N GLY A 91 16.41 -29.64 5.42
CA GLY A 91 16.52 -28.88 6.68
C GLY A 91 15.52 -27.72 6.83
N LEU A 92 14.49 -27.63 5.98
CA LEU A 92 13.56 -26.52 5.94
C LEU A 92 12.54 -26.56 7.07
N ALA A 93 12.33 -25.43 7.74
CA ALA A 93 11.23 -25.24 8.68
C ALA A 93 9.88 -25.06 7.94
N GLY A 94 8.75 -25.31 8.61
CA GLY A 94 7.43 -25.18 7.98
C GLY A 94 7.14 -23.84 7.33
N TRP A 95 7.59 -22.72 7.92
CA TRP A 95 7.45 -21.39 7.33
C TRP A 95 8.26 -21.23 6.03
N GLN A 96 9.43 -21.86 5.94
CA GLN A 96 10.26 -21.83 4.73
C GLN A 96 9.59 -22.61 3.59
N ALA A 97 9.03 -23.78 3.90
CA ALA A 97 8.23 -24.56 2.97
C ALA A 97 7.00 -23.78 2.48
N ALA A 98 6.33 -23.04 3.34
CA ALA A 98 5.19 -22.19 2.98
C ALA A 98 5.58 -21.07 2.00
N PHE A 99 6.74 -20.41 2.18
CA PHE A 99 7.22 -19.41 1.23
C PHE A 99 7.56 -20.01 -0.14
N ILE A 100 8.20 -21.17 -0.19
CA ILE A 100 8.51 -21.88 -1.44
C ILE A 100 7.22 -22.26 -2.16
N ALA A 101 6.26 -22.84 -1.43
CA ALA A 101 4.97 -23.24 -1.98
C ALA A 101 4.15 -22.04 -2.50
N ALA A 102 4.22 -20.88 -1.82
CA ALA A 102 3.55 -19.67 -2.27
C ALA A 102 4.20 -19.03 -3.50
N GLY A 103 5.52 -19.16 -3.66
CA GLY A 103 6.26 -18.65 -4.82
C GLY A 103 5.99 -19.43 -6.11
N LEU A 104 5.83 -20.76 -6.01
CA LEU A 104 5.70 -21.64 -7.18
C LEU A 104 4.51 -21.31 -8.11
N PRO A 105 3.28 -21.12 -7.64
CA PRO A 105 2.14 -20.80 -8.50
C PRO A 105 2.35 -19.54 -9.34
N GLY A 106 3.08 -18.56 -8.80
CA GLY A 106 3.38 -17.31 -9.49
C GLY A 106 4.24 -17.49 -10.76
N PHE A 107 5.09 -18.52 -10.83
CA PHE A 107 5.80 -18.84 -12.06
C PHE A 107 4.86 -19.31 -13.16
N PHE A 108 3.90 -20.18 -12.83
CA PHE A 108 2.89 -20.64 -13.80
C PHE A 108 2.00 -19.47 -14.27
N LEU A 109 1.57 -18.60 -13.36
CA LEU A 109 0.81 -17.40 -13.72
C LEU A 109 1.63 -16.46 -14.59
N ALA A 110 2.92 -16.30 -14.33
CA ALA A 110 3.79 -15.48 -15.15
C ALA A 110 3.99 -16.04 -16.56
N LEU A 111 4.16 -17.35 -16.70
CA LEU A 111 4.19 -18.02 -18.01
C LEU A 111 2.86 -17.85 -18.74
N TRP A 112 1.73 -17.99 -18.05
CA TRP A 112 0.43 -17.74 -18.62
C TRP A 112 0.27 -16.29 -19.06
N ALA A 113 0.73 -15.33 -18.26
CA ALA A 113 0.68 -13.91 -18.62
C ALA A 113 1.47 -13.57 -19.89
N LEU A 114 2.54 -14.32 -20.23
CA LEU A 114 3.27 -14.16 -21.48
C LEU A 114 2.46 -14.55 -22.73
N THR A 115 1.37 -15.31 -22.57
CA THR A 115 0.46 -15.68 -23.67
C THR A 115 -0.61 -14.61 -23.95
N LEU A 116 -0.75 -13.60 -23.06
CA LEU A 116 -1.72 -12.52 -23.25
C LEU A 116 -1.27 -11.65 -24.45
N ARG A 117 -2.23 -11.36 -25.32
CA ARG A 117 -1.98 -10.42 -26.42
C ARG A 117 -1.96 -8.99 -25.87
N GLU A 118 -0.99 -8.20 -26.29
CA GLU A 118 -0.96 -6.79 -25.93
C GLU A 118 -2.10 -6.06 -26.65
N PRO A 119 -3.03 -5.39 -25.93
CA PRO A 119 -4.12 -4.65 -26.55
C PRO A 119 -3.57 -3.42 -27.24
N LEU A 120 -4.24 -2.97 -28.31
CA LEU A 120 -3.94 -1.69 -28.94
C LEU A 120 -4.25 -0.56 -27.96
N ARG A 121 -3.27 0.29 -27.67
CA ARG A 121 -3.45 1.43 -26.76
C ARG A 121 -4.52 2.38 -27.32
N GLY A 122 -5.46 2.79 -26.46
CA GLY A 122 -6.58 3.64 -26.86
C GLY A 122 -7.80 2.88 -27.42
N ALA A 123 -7.69 1.56 -27.63
CA ALA A 123 -8.78 0.76 -28.19
C ALA A 123 -10.03 0.76 -27.30
N GLY A 124 -9.85 0.73 -25.98
CA GLY A 124 -10.96 0.76 -25.00
C GLY A 124 -11.70 2.10 -24.94
N GLU A 125 -11.13 3.18 -25.48
CA GLU A 125 -11.71 4.53 -25.48
C GLU A 125 -11.99 5.06 -26.90
N GLY A 126 -11.67 4.29 -27.95
CA GLY A 126 -11.85 4.68 -29.34
C GLY A 126 -10.89 5.78 -29.80
N ILE A 127 -9.79 6.00 -29.07
CA ILE A 127 -8.78 7.01 -29.39
C ILE A 127 -7.62 6.34 -30.13
N PRO A 128 -7.16 6.87 -31.29
CA PRO A 128 -5.99 6.33 -31.96
C PRO A 128 -4.77 6.37 -31.04
N ALA A 129 -4.07 5.25 -30.93
CA ALA A 129 -2.87 5.18 -30.11
C ALA A 129 -1.81 6.16 -30.63
N PRO A 130 -1.19 6.99 -29.80
CA PRO A 130 -0.02 7.74 -30.19
C PRO A 130 1.08 6.73 -30.59
N ILE A 131 1.72 6.97 -31.70
CA ILE A 131 2.85 6.17 -32.20
C ILE A 131 3.91 6.16 -31.09
N VAL A 132 4.21 4.98 -30.56
CA VAL A 132 5.24 4.82 -29.53
C VAL A 132 6.57 5.26 -30.15
N LYS A 133 7.06 6.42 -29.74
CA LYS A 133 8.38 6.91 -30.15
C LYS A 133 9.45 5.93 -29.63
N SER A 134 10.41 5.61 -30.48
CA SER A 134 11.61 4.86 -30.12
C SER A 134 12.34 5.58 -28.97
N GLY A 135 12.39 4.98 -27.80
CA GLY A 135 13.04 5.60 -26.63
C GLY A 135 12.64 5.03 -25.29
N ILE A 136 11.82 3.97 -25.25
CA ILE A 136 11.29 3.35 -24.04
C ILE A 136 12.40 3.01 -23.02
N TRP A 137 13.52 2.48 -23.47
CA TRP A 137 14.67 2.16 -22.62
C TRP A 137 15.33 3.41 -22.02
N LYS A 138 15.39 4.52 -22.78
CA LYS A 138 15.94 5.77 -22.28
C LYS A 138 15.03 6.37 -21.21
N GLU A 139 13.71 6.37 -21.44
CA GLU A 139 12.72 6.83 -20.47
C GLU A 139 12.73 5.96 -19.22
N PHE A 140 12.76 4.63 -19.38
CA PHE A 140 12.87 3.68 -18.27
C PHE A 140 14.12 3.96 -17.40
N TRP A 141 15.30 4.11 -18.02
CA TRP A 141 16.52 4.41 -17.28
C TRP A 141 16.49 5.79 -16.61
N GLN A 142 15.86 6.77 -17.23
CA GLN A 142 15.69 8.10 -16.63
C GLN A 142 14.80 8.06 -15.39
N GLU A 143 13.70 7.32 -15.44
CA GLU A 143 12.83 7.14 -14.27
C GLU A 143 13.51 6.31 -13.17
N LEU A 144 14.22 5.26 -13.54
CA LEU A 144 14.98 4.45 -12.60
C LEU A 144 16.06 5.26 -11.87
N MET A 145 16.81 6.08 -12.61
CA MET A 145 17.81 6.99 -12.05
C MET A 145 17.19 8.05 -11.12
N ALA A 146 15.94 8.43 -11.32
CA ALA A 146 15.25 9.38 -10.46
C ALA A 146 14.84 8.80 -9.09
N ILE A 147 14.80 7.47 -8.95
CA ILE A 147 14.25 6.77 -7.77
C ILE A 147 15.35 6.05 -6.98
N ILE A 148 16.32 5.45 -7.65
CA ILE A 148 17.32 4.57 -7.01
C ILE A 148 18.54 5.36 -6.50
N PRO A 149 18.79 5.42 -5.18
CA PRO A 149 20.04 5.94 -4.66
C PRO A 149 21.23 5.02 -5.05
N PRO A 150 22.40 5.57 -5.39
CA PRO A 150 22.80 6.99 -5.51
C PRO A 150 22.52 7.61 -6.89
N LEU A 151 21.87 6.91 -7.83
CA LEU A 151 21.61 7.38 -9.19
C LEU A 151 20.75 8.66 -9.24
N THR A 152 19.95 8.88 -8.18
CA THR A 152 19.16 10.11 -7.97
C THR A 152 20.03 11.39 -8.01
N LEU A 153 21.27 11.32 -7.56
CA LEU A 153 22.21 12.45 -7.65
C LEU A 153 22.52 12.81 -9.10
N LEU A 154 22.67 11.82 -9.97
CA LEU A 154 22.92 12.02 -11.41
C LEU A 154 21.70 12.62 -12.10
N SER A 155 20.49 12.15 -11.73
CA SER A 155 19.24 12.67 -12.32
C SER A 155 18.98 14.14 -11.96
N THR A 156 19.46 14.61 -10.81
CA THR A 156 19.29 15.97 -10.31
C THR A 156 20.47 16.90 -10.63
N ALA A 157 21.62 16.37 -11.04
CA ALA A 157 22.82 17.13 -11.34
C ALA A 157 22.64 18.12 -12.51
N GLY A 158 21.82 17.79 -13.49
CA GLY A 158 21.48 18.67 -14.63
C GLY A 158 20.48 19.79 -14.32
N ILE A 159 19.95 19.86 -13.09
CA ILE A 159 18.91 20.80 -12.68
C ILE A 159 19.57 21.90 -11.81
N ALA A 160 19.39 23.17 -12.17
CA ALA A 160 19.94 24.29 -11.42
C ALA A 160 19.49 24.25 -9.95
N GLY A 161 20.44 24.12 -9.01
CA GLY A 161 20.17 23.95 -7.58
C GLY A 161 19.63 22.59 -7.17
N GLY A 162 19.34 21.70 -8.13
CA GLY A 162 18.75 20.37 -7.88
C GLY A 162 19.65 19.48 -7.03
N LEU A 163 20.93 19.41 -7.38
CA LEU A 163 21.92 18.62 -6.64
C LEU A 163 22.07 19.11 -5.18
N ARG A 164 22.17 20.43 -4.96
CA ARG A 164 22.28 21.01 -3.63
C ARG A 164 21.10 20.66 -2.74
N THR A 165 19.88 20.80 -3.27
CA THR A 165 18.65 20.46 -2.55
C THR A 165 18.56 18.97 -2.26
N ASN A 166 18.95 18.12 -3.22
CA ASN A 166 18.96 16.66 -3.06
C ASN A 166 19.97 16.20 -1.99
N VAL A 167 21.19 16.75 -2.02
CA VAL A 167 22.21 16.45 -0.99
C VAL A 167 21.77 16.93 0.38
N ALA A 168 21.20 18.14 0.50
CA ALA A 168 20.69 18.64 1.79
C ALA A 168 19.57 17.74 2.34
N MET A 169 18.68 17.26 1.49
CA MET A 169 17.64 16.29 1.86
C MET A 169 18.25 14.96 2.31
N ALA A 170 19.24 14.42 1.58
CA ALA A 170 19.94 13.19 1.95
C ALA A 170 20.61 13.31 3.33
N VAL A 171 21.31 14.43 3.59
CA VAL A 171 21.94 14.68 4.89
C VAL A 171 20.90 14.80 6.00
N GLY A 172 19.80 15.53 5.78
CA GLY A 172 18.71 15.65 6.75
C GLY A 172 18.07 14.31 7.10
N ILE A 173 17.78 13.48 6.08
CA ILE A 173 17.21 12.14 6.28
C ILE A 173 18.22 11.22 6.98
N ALA A 174 19.49 11.26 6.59
CA ALA A 174 20.53 10.46 7.23
C ALA A 174 20.70 10.84 8.72
N ALA A 175 20.68 12.14 9.04
CA ALA A 175 20.75 12.62 10.42
C ALA A 175 19.51 12.17 11.24
N LEU A 176 18.29 12.28 10.65
CA LEU A 176 17.08 11.78 11.28
C LEU A 176 17.13 10.27 11.51
N SER A 177 17.54 9.49 10.50
CA SER A 177 17.69 8.04 10.63
C SER A 177 18.72 7.68 11.70
N ALA A 178 19.86 8.36 11.76
CA ALA A 178 20.87 8.14 12.78
C ALA A 178 20.35 8.44 14.20
N ALA A 179 19.60 9.53 14.38
CA ALA A 179 18.96 9.86 15.64
C ALA A 179 17.95 8.78 16.07
N LEU A 180 17.12 8.30 15.13
CA LEU A 180 16.13 7.26 15.40
C LEU A 180 16.79 5.90 15.69
N ILE A 181 17.89 5.56 15.01
CA ILE A 181 18.71 4.37 15.32
C ILE A 181 19.26 4.48 16.74
N TYR A 182 19.82 5.64 17.11
CA TYR A 182 20.35 5.86 18.45
C TYR A 182 19.28 5.71 19.54
N LEU A 183 18.06 6.23 19.28
CA LEU A 183 16.95 6.16 20.24
C LEU A 183 16.33 4.77 20.38
N THR A 184 16.27 4.01 19.28
CA THR A 184 15.52 2.74 19.24
C THR A 184 16.39 1.49 19.20
N GLY A 185 17.65 1.61 18.78
CA GLY A 185 18.55 0.49 18.55
C GLY A 185 18.32 -0.28 17.24
N ASP A 186 17.36 0.13 16.39
CA ASP A 186 16.87 -0.65 15.24
C ASP A 186 17.45 -0.12 13.92
N LEU A 187 18.69 -0.48 13.61
CA LEU A 187 19.43 -0.04 12.42
C LEU A 187 18.65 -0.35 11.12
N THR A 188 18.21 -1.60 10.94
CA THR A 188 17.59 -2.07 9.70
C THR A 188 16.31 -1.31 9.39
N GLN A 189 15.47 -1.07 10.40
CA GLN A 189 14.22 -0.34 10.25
C GLN A 189 14.45 1.09 9.74
N TRP A 190 15.32 1.83 10.39
CA TRP A 190 15.49 3.25 10.09
C TRP A 190 16.35 3.51 8.87
N VAL A 191 17.26 2.61 8.53
CA VAL A 191 17.97 2.64 7.23
C VAL A 191 16.98 2.40 6.09
N ALA A 192 16.11 1.39 6.20
CA ALA A 192 15.10 1.10 5.16
C ALA A 192 14.11 2.26 4.97
N VAL A 193 13.60 2.83 6.07
CA VAL A 193 12.71 4.01 6.03
C VAL A 193 13.43 5.22 5.46
N GLY A 194 14.70 5.46 5.85
CA GLY A 194 15.51 6.56 5.35
C GLY A 194 15.76 6.47 3.85
N VAL A 195 16.12 5.30 3.34
CA VAL A 195 16.29 5.05 1.89
C VAL A 195 14.97 5.29 1.16
N GLY A 196 13.85 4.79 1.69
CA GLY A 196 12.52 5.02 1.12
C GLY A 196 12.14 6.51 1.06
N LEU A 197 12.32 7.24 2.16
CA LEU A 197 12.05 8.68 2.22
C LEU A 197 12.92 9.47 1.25
N TYR A 198 14.20 9.11 1.13
CA TYR A 198 15.11 9.75 0.18
C TYR A 198 14.70 9.49 -1.28
N SER A 199 14.36 8.23 -1.61
CA SER A 199 13.89 7.86 -2.94
C SER A 199 12.61 8.63 -3.32
N VAL A 200 11.65 8.70 -2.40
CA VAL A 200 10.39 9.47 -2.59
C VAL A 200 10.69 10.96 -2.75
N GLY A 201 11.53 11.54 -1.90
CA GLY A 201 11.89 12.95 -1.97
C GLY A 201 12.59 13.32 -3.29
N SER A 202 13.50 12.46 -3.77
CA SER A 202 14.17 12.63 -5.07
C SER A 202 13.19 12.53 -6.23
N TRP A 203 12.24 11.58 -6.17
CA TRP A 203 11.20 11.46 -7.18
C TRP A 203 10.28 12.70 -7.19
N VAL A 204 9.85 13.17 -6.04
CA VAL A 204 9.04 14.40 -5.90
C VAL A 204 9.79 15.61 -6.46
N GLN A 205 11.09 15.72 -6.17
CA GLN A 205 11.94 16.76 -6.73
C GLN A 205 12.00 16.68 -8.26
N THR A 206 12.13 15.49 -8.81
CA THR A 206 12.15 15.26 -10.26
C THR A 206 10.82 15.66 -10.90
N ILE A 207 9.68 15.28 -10.32
CA ILE A 207 8.34 15.69 -10.81
C ILE A 207 8.23 17.22 -10.81
N ARG A 208 8.69 17.90 -9.77
CA ARG A 208 8.63 19.36 -9.67
C ARG A 208 9.28 20.06 -10.87
N PHE A 209 10.37 19.50 -11.40
CA PHE A 209 11.09 20.09 -12.52
C PHE A 209 10.62 19.59 -13.88
N ARG A 210 10.24 18.33 -14.02
CA ARG A 210 9.84 17.73 -15.30
C ARG A 210 8.37 17.96 -15.64
N ASP A 211 7.50 17.94 -14.62
CA ASP A 211 6.06 18.12 -14.76
C ASP A 211 5.52 19.01 -13.64
N PRO A 212 5.75 20.34 -13.71
CA PRO A 212 5.30 21.29 -12.68
C PRO A 212 3.79 21.24 -12.44
N ALA A 213 2.99 20.97 -13.48
CA ALA A 213 1.54 20.89 -13.36
C ALA A 213 1.11 19.68 -12.50
N THR A 214 1.71 18.51 -12.73
CA THR A 214 1.48 17.34 -11.87
C THR A 214 1.96 17.59 -10.43
N PHE A 215 3.12 18.23 -10.27
CA PHE A 215 3.60 18.60 -8.93
C PHE A 215 2.61 19.55 -8.22
N ALA A 216 2.11 20.58 -8.90
CA ALA A 216 1.17 21.56 -8.33
C ALA A 216 -0.17 20.94 -7.91
N LEU A 217 -0.61 19.86 -8.59
CA LEU A 217 -1.83 19.14 -8.27
C LEU A 217 -1.63 17.94 -7.32
N THR A 218 -0.40 17.65 -6.91
CA THR A 218 -0.09 16.56 -5.97
C THR A 218 0.70 17.10 -4.78
N TRP A 219 2.01 16.98 -4.82
CA TRP A 219 2.92 17.33 -3.72
C TRP A 219 3.03 18.85 -3.44
N GLY A 220 2.77 19.69 -4.45
CA GLY A 220 2.76 21.15 -4.30
C GLY A 220 1.52 21.71 -3.61
N GLN A 221 0.50 20.88 -3.35
CA GLN A 221 -0.74 21.30 -2.72
C GLN A 221 -0.86 20.75 -1.29
N PRO A 222 -0.79 21.60 -0.25
CA PRO A 222 -0.78 21.16 1.15
C PRO A 222 -1.96 20.27 1.53
N TYR A 223 -3.17 20.58 1.08
CA TYR A 223 -4.35 19.77 1.40
C TYR A 223 -4.36 18.40 0.75
N ILE A 224 -3.69 18.23 -0.39
CA ILE A 224 -3.52 16.92 -1.02
C ILE A 224 -2.48 16.11 -0.24
N VAL A 225 -1.38 16.73 0.16
CA VAL A 225 -0.39 16.09 1.05
C VAL A 225 -1.04 15.70 2.38
N MET A 226 -1.87 16.57 2.97
CA MET A 226 -2.64 16.24 4.17
C MET A 226 -3.59 15.04 3.94
N ALA A 227 -4.24 14.95 2.78
CA ALA A 227 -5.08 13.79 2.44
C ALA A 227 -4.25 12.51 2.37
N ILE A 228 -3.08 12.54 1.73
CA ILE A 228 -2.15 11.41 1.64
C ILE A 228 -1.69 10.96 3.04
N VAL A 229 -1.32 11.92 3.89
CA VAL A 229 -0.94 11.64 5.28
C VAL A 229 -2.12 11.06 6.06
N GLY A 230 -3.32 11.64 5.93
CA GLY A 230 -4.54 11.14 6.58
C GLY A 230 -4.88 9.70 6.16
N PHE A 231 -4.80 9.38 4.87
CA PHE A 231 -5.02 8.02 4.36
C PHE A 231 -3.89 7.07 4.80
N GLY A 232 -2.65 7.54 4.86
CA GLY A 232 -1.54 6.80 5.45
C GLY A 232 -1.77 6.47 6.93
N MET A 233 -2.34 7.41 7.70
CA MET A 233 -2.72 7.18 9.11
C MET A 233 -3.87 6.18 9.26
N ILE A 234 -4.85 6.16 8.34
CA ILE A 234 -5.88 5.11 8.35
C ILE A 234 -5.21 3.75 8.11
N THR A 235 -4.32 3.67 7.11
CA THR A 235 -3.56 2.44 6.84
C THR A 235 -2.75 2.02 8.06
N PHE A 236 -2.10 2.97 8.75
CA PHE A 236 -1.36 2.73 9.99
C PHE A 236 -2.21 2.04 11.05
N LEU A 237 -3.41 2.53 11.29
CA LEU A 237 -4.33 1.95 12.28
C LEU A 237 -4.87 0.59 11.83
N THR A 238 -5.44 0.51 10.63
CA THR A 238 -6.19 -0.66 10.19
C THR A 238 -5.30 -1.83 9.81
N ASN A 239 -4.21 -1.58 9.07
CA ASN A 239 -3.28 -2.64 8.69
C ASN A 239 -2.47 -3.17 9.87
N THR A 240 -2.08 -2.31 10.81
CA THR A 240 -1.39 -2.79 12.01
C THR A 240 -2.26 -3.71 12.83
N ALA A 241 -3.53 -3.33 13.04
CA ALA A 241 -4.47 -4.17 13.76
C ALA A 241 -4.62 -5.54 13.06
N THR A 242 -4.84 -5.54 11.75
CA THR A 242 -4.97 -6.75 10.95
C THR A 242 -3.70 -7.62 10.99
N PHE A 243 -2.52 -6.99 10.91
CA PHE A 243 -1.23 -7.70 10.97
C PHE A 243 -1.06 -8.47 12.29
N TRP A 244 -1.45 -7.87 13.41
CA TRP A 244 -1.29 -8.47 14.72
C TRP A 244 -2.46 -9.37 15.19
N LEU A 245 -3.57 -9.42 14.44
CA LEU A 245 -4.75 -10.23 14.78
C LEU A 245 -4.41 -11.71 14.96
N SER A 246 -3.76 -12.32 13.96
CA SER A 246 -3.38 -13.73 14.01
C SER A 246 -2.38 -14.05 15.12
N PRO A 247 -1.24 -13.34 15.26
CA PRO A 247 -0.33 -13.52 16.39
C PRO A 247 -0.99 -13.33 17.76
N TYR A 248 -1.93 -12.39 17.88
CA TYR A 248 -2.66 -12.14 19.10
C TYR A 248 -3.58 -13.34 19.45
N ALA A 249 -4.36 -13.83 18.48
CA ALA A 249 -5.23 -14.97 18.68
C ALA A 249 -4.46 -16.23 19.11
N MET A 250 -3.34 -16.53 18.43
CA MET A 250 -2.48 -17.67 18.76
C MET A 250 -1.91 -17.58 20.18
N ARG A 251 -1.41 -16.40 20.57
CA ARG A 251 -0.76 -16.20 21.87
C ARG A 251 -1.75 -16.12 23.04
N THR A 252 -2.92 -15.49 22.82
CA THR A 252 -3.89 -15.21 23.89
C THR A 252 -4.84 -16.39 24.12
N PHE A 253 -5.28 -17.05 23.05
CA PHE A 253 -6.28 -18.11 23.13
C PHE A 253 -5.70 -19.51 22.87
N GLY A 254 -4.39 -19.64 22.58
CA GLY A 254 -3.74 -20.92 22.35
C GLY A 254 -4.20 -21.67 21.10
N VAL A 255 -4.80 -20.96 20.12
CA VAL A 255 -5.25 -21.55 18.85
C VAL A 255 -4.08 -21.74 17.89
N ASP A 256 -4.09 -22.82 17.13
CA ASP A 256 -3.04 -23.12 16.15
C ASP A 256 -3.16 -22.28 14.87
N ALA A 257 -2.09 -22.25 14.08
CA ALA A 257 -2.02 -21.44 12.86
C ALA A 257 -3.05 -21.86 11.79
N ALA A 258 -3.38 -23.14 11.68
CA ALA A 258 -4.36 -23.64 10.72
C ALA A 258 -5.79 -23.21 11.12
N HIS A 259 -6.11 -23.31 12.40
CA HIS A 259 -7.39 -22.83 12.94
C HIS A 259 -7.56 -21.32 12.77
N VAL A 260 -6.51 -20.53 13.04
CA VAL A 260 -6.48 -19.09 12.79
C VAL A 260 -6.67 -18.79 11.30
N GLY A 261 -5.98 -19.51 10.42
CA GLY A 261 -6.13 -19.36 8.97
C GLY A 261 -7.57 -19.58 8.51
N ALA A 262 -8.19 -20.64 8.94
CA ALA A 262 -9.57 -20.96 8.57
C ALA A 262 -10.60 -20.02 9.19
N SER A 263 -10.48 -19.68 10.47
CA SER A 263 -11.48 -18.92 11.20
C SER A 263 -11.35 -17.39 11.01
N ILE A 264 -10.14 -16.87 10.78
CA ILE A 264 -9.88 -15.44 10.59
C ILE A 264 -9.63 -15.11 9.13
N GLY A 265 -8.83 -15.92 8.42
CA GLY A 265 -8.39 -15.61 7.05
C GLY A 265 -9.53 -15.54 6.06
N ILE A 266 -10.35 -16.59 5.95
CA ILE A 266 -11.47 -16.62 4.98
C ILE A 266 -12.55 -15.60 5.34
N PRO A 267 -13.12 -15.57 6.55
CA PRO A 267 -14.12 -14.57 6.92
C PRO A 267 -13.59 -13.14 6.79
N GLY A 268 -12.34 -12.89 7.20
CA GLY A 268 -11.69 -11.59 7.09
C GLY A 268 -11.56 -11.13 5.63
N ALA A 269 -11.20 -12.01 4.70
CA ALA A 269 -11.13 -11.70 3.27
C ALA A 269 -12.51 -11.34 2.71
N ILE A 270 -13.53 -12.15 2.97
CA ILE A 270 -14.90 -11.91 2.50
C ILE A 270 -15.40 -10.57 3.02
N VAL A 271 -15.27 -10.34 4.31
CA VAL A 271 -15.78 -9.12 4.95
C VAL A 271 -14.99 -7.88 4.51
N SER A 272 -13.68 -8.01 4.23
CA SER A 272 -12.88 -6.93 3.65
C SER A 272 -13.37 -6.51 2.27
N VAL A 273 -13.68 -7.48 1.40
CA VAL A 273 -14.26 -7.22 0.07
C VAL A 273 -15.61 -6.52 0.21
N LEU A 274 -16.48 -7.00 1.10
CA LEU A 274 -17.76 -6.36 1.38
C LEU A 274 -17.59 -4.93 1.89
N GLY A 275 -16.60 -4.70 2.76
CA GLY A 275 -16.26 -3.37 3.26
C GLY A 275 -15.83 -2.42 2.14
N ILE A 276 -14.94 -2.84 1.24
CA ILE A 276 -14.48 -2.02 0.10
C ILE A 276 -15.66 -1.66 -0.82
N LEU A 277 -16.50 -2.64 -1.16
CA LEU A 277 -17.66 -2.42 -2.03
C LEU A 277 -18.71 -1.51 -1.38
N ALA A 278 -19.03 -1.76 -0.11
CA ALA A 278 -19.94 -0.91 0.66
C ALA A 278 -19.40 0.51 0.79
N GLY A 279 -18.12 0.67 1.13
CA GLY A 279 -17.46 1.97 1.23
C GLY A 279 -17.50 2.75 -0.08
N GLY A 280 -17.21 2.09 -1.21
CA GLY A 280 -17.32 2.70 -2.53
C GLY A 280 -18.75 3.19 -2.82
N ARG A 281 -19.73 2.32 -2.63
CA ARG A 281 -21.14 2.65 -2.93
C ARG A 281 -21.71 3.74 -2.02
N VAL A 282 -21.46 3.64 -0.71
CA VAL A 282 -21.88 4.66 0.26
C VAL A 282 -21.21 6.00 -0.02
N SER A 283 -19.92 6.00 -0.33
CA SER A 283 -19.17 7.22 -0.63
C SER A 283 -19.68 7.92 -1.90
N ASP A 284 -20.04 7.17 -2.93
CA ASP A 284 -20.60 7.73 -4.17
C ASP A 284 -22.01 8.30 -3.94
N LEU A 285 -22.84 7.62 -3.14
CA LEU A 285 -24.16 8.14 -2.75
C LEU A 285 -24.04 9.43 -1.94
N LEU A 286 -23.14 9.47 -0.98
CA LEU A 286 -22.92 10.67 -0.16
C LEU A 286 -22.35 11.80 -1.01
N LYS A 287 -21.41 11.53 -1.92
CA LYS A 287 -20.81 12.55 -2.81
C LYS A 287 -21.87 13.24 -3.70
N LYS A 288 -22.93 12.53 -4.10
CA LYS A 288 -24.02 13.14 -4.87
C LYS A 288 -24.75 14.25 -4.08
N ARG A 289 -24.73 14.18 -2.74
CA ARG A 289 -25.39 15.16 -1.85
C ARG A 289 -24.39 16.21 -1.32
N ASP A 290 -23.17 15.79 -1.01
CA ASP A 290 -22.11 16.65 -0.45
C ASP A 290 -20.75 16.22 -1.05
N PRO A 291 -19.97 17.15 -1.65
CA PRO A 291 -18.61 16.87 -2.14
C PRO A 291 -17.69 16.24 -1.09
N ARG A 292 -17.95 16.44 0.19
CA ARG A 292 -17.20 15.89 1.33
C ARG A 292 -17.53 14.42 1.61
N GLY A 293 -18.56 13.86 0.99
CA GLY A 293 -19.13 12.55 1.31
C GLY A 293 -18.10 11.43 1.35
N ARG A 294 -17.12 11.43 0.43
CA ARG A 294 -16.04 10.43 0.41
C ARG A 294 -15.11 10.53 1.63
N ILE A 295 -14.75 11.74 2.04
CA ILE A 295 -13.92 11.96 3.24
C ILE A 295 -14.69 11.54 4.51
N PHE A 296 -15.99 11.76 4.57
CA PHE A 296 -16.81 11.32 5.72
C PHE A 296 -16.81 9.78 5.85
N VAL A 297 -16.83 9.03 4.75
CA VAL A 297 -16.69 7.57 4.80
C VAL A 297 -15.30 7.16 5.30
N CYS A 298 -14.23 7.87 4.88
CA CYS A 298 -12.89 7.64 5.42
C CYS A 298 -12.82 7.92 6.95
N MET A 299 -13.45 9.00 7.41
CA MET A 299 -13.54 9.30 8.84
C MET A 299 -14.36 8.26 9.61
N ALA A 300 -15.48 7.80 9.05
CA ALA A 300 -16.29 6.74 9.62
C ALA A 300 -15.53 5.41 9.75
N SER A 301 -14.63 5.13 8.80
CA SER A 301 -13.70 3.98 8.89
C SER A 301 -12.80 4.07 10.13
N ILE A 302 -12.22 5.24 10.42
CA ILE A 302 -11.38 5.43 11.61
C ILE A 302 -12.20 5.16 12.88
N PHE A 303 -13.39 5.75 12.97
CA PHE A 303 -14.29 5.54 14.11
C PHE A 303 -14.64 4.07 14.31
N GLY A 304 -15.16 3.43 13.28
CA GLY A 304 -15.57 2.03 13.34
C GLY A 304 -14.40 1.10 13.66
N SER A 305 -13.25 1.32 13.00
CA SER A 305 -12.04 0.52 13.26
C SER A 305 -11.55 0.69 14.70
N THR A 306 -11.54 1.92 15.21
CA THR A 306 -11.13 2.19 16.60
C THR A 306 -11.99 1.38 17.58
N ILE A 307 -13.31 1.40 17.43
CA ILE A 307 -14.23 0.69 18.30
C ILE A 307 -14.03 -0.83 18.17
N PHE A 308 -14.09 -1.37 16.96
CA PHE A 308 -14.09 -2.82 16.79
C PHE A 308 -12.72 -3.45 17.03
N VAL A 309 -11.61 -2.76 16.72
CA VAL A 309 -10.28 -3.23 17.10
C VAL A 309 -10.10 -3.20 18.60
N PHE A 310 -10.57 -2.15 19.31
CA PHE A 310 -10.55 -2.11 20.76
C PHE A 310 -11.33 -3.29 21.36
N LEU A 311 -12.52 -3.59 20.87
CA LEU A 311 -13.33 -4.72 21.33
C LEU A 311 -12.65 -6.06 21.03
N THR A 312 -12.07 -6.21 19.84
CA THR A 312 -11.37 -7.43 19.42
C THR A 312 -10.16 -7.73 20.30
N PHE A 313 -9.29 -6.74 20.54
CA PHE A 313 -8.11 -6.92 21.41
C PHE A 313 -8.43 -6.89 22.91
N SER A 314 -9.67 -6.59 23.27
CA SER A 314 -10.17 -6.67 24.66
C SER A 314 -11.05 -7.91 24.92
N ALA A 315 -11.25 -8.74 23.90
CA ALA A 315 -12.00 -9.98 24.05
C ALA A 315 -11.36 -10.93 25.09
N THR A 316 -12.19 -11.52 25.93
CA THR A 316 -11.78 -12.46 26.98
C THR A 316 -11.91 -13.92 26.56
N SER A 317 -12.60 -14.18 25.45
CA SER A 317 -12.72 -15.52 24.86
C SER A 317 -12.53 -15.47 23.35
N PHE A 318 -12.12 -16.60 22.76
CA PHE A 318 -11.99 -16.73 21.32
C PHE A 318 -13.32 -16.49 20.58
N GLY A 319 -14.46 -16.87 21.16
CA GLY A 319 -15.78 -16.60 20.60
C GLY A 319 -16.09 -15.10 20.52
N GLN A 320 -15.77 -14.32 21.55
CA GLN A 320 -15.90 -12.84 21.51
C GLN A 320 -14.96 -12.23 20.50
N PHE A 321 -13.71 -12.70 20.43
CA PHE A 321 -12.74 -12.28 19.43
C PHE A 321 -13.29 -12.48 18.01
N MET A 322 -13.84 -13.68 17.72
CA MET A 322 -14.44 -14.01 16.43
C MET A 322 -15.71 -13.20 16.10
N LEU A 323 -16.39 -12.68 17.09
CA LEU A 323 -17.55 -11.80 16.89
C LEU A 323 -17.11 -10.41 16.41
N PHE A 324 -16.03 -9.85 16.98
CA PHE A 324 -15.60 -8.48 16.72
C PHE A 324 -14.57 -8.37 15.59
N ALA A 325 -13.72 -9.37 15.36
CA ALA A 325 -12.69 -9.34 14.33
C ALA A 325 -13.24 -9.11 12.93
N PRO A 326 -14.32 -9.73 12.46
CA PRO A 326 -14.92 -9.42 11.14
C PRO A 326 -15.40 -7.98 11.03
N LEU A 327 -15.95 -7.40 12.10
CA LEU A 327 -16.39 -6.00 12.12
C LEU A 327 -15.20 -5.04 12.05
N ALA A 328 -14.08 -5.39 12.68
CA ALA A 328 -12.81 -4.66 12.55
C ALA A 328 -12.29 -4.70 11.10
N TYR A 329 -12.34 -5.85 10.43
CA TYR A 329 -12.00 -5.99 9.01
C TYR A 329 -12.92 -5.14 8.13
N PHE A 330 -14.23 -5.22 8.32
CA PHE A 330 -15.22 -4.46 7.56
C PHE A 330 -14.96 -2.96 7.66
N THR A 331 -14.95 -2.44 8.89
CA THR A 331 -14.74 -1.02 9.13
C THR A 331 -13.35 -0.56 8.72
N GLY A 332 -12.34 -1.44 8.84
CA GLY A 332 -10.96 -1.19 8.41
C GLY A 332 -10.76 -1.08 6.91
N THR A 333 -11.71 -1.51 6.08
CA THR A 333 -11.57 -1.52 4.61
C THR A 333 -12.53 -0.61 3.87
N ILE A 334 -13.58 -0.06 4.52
CA ILE A 334 -14.57 0.81 3.86
C ILE A 334 -13.97 2.11 3.29
N TRP A 335 -12.81 2.56 3.76
CA TRP A 335 -12.13 3.78 3.31
C TRP A 335 -11.34 3.60 2.01
N VAL A 336 -11.00 2.37 1.61
CA VAL A 336 -10.05 2.08 0.53
C VAL A 336 -10.52 2.67 -0.81
N SER A 337 -11.73 2.35 -1.23
CA SER A 337 -12.30 2.88 -2.48
C SER A 337 -12.50 4.40 -2.44
N PRO A 338 -13.12 4.99 -1.40
CA PRO A 338 -13.26 6.45 -1.29
C PRO A 338 -11.94 7.22 -1.32
N ALA A 339 -10.88 6.72 -0.68
CA ALA A 339 -9.59 7.39 -0.66
C ALA A 339 -8.95 7.47 -2.05
N VAL A 340 -8.91 6.32 -2.76
CA VAL A 340 -8.35 6.23 -4.12
C VAL A 340 -9.12 7.14 -5.08
N THR A 341 -10.45 7.06 -5.07
CA THR A 341 -11.30 7.88 -5.96
C THR A 341 -11.21 9.37 -5.62
N THR A 342 -11.08 9.73 -4.35
CA THR A 342 -10.88 11.13 -3.96
C THR A 342 -9.62 11.70 -4.60
N LEU A 343 -8.48 11.04 -4.46
CA LEU A 343 -7.23 11.57 -5.04
C LEU A 343 -7.26 11.61 -6.58
N GLN A 344 -7.93 10.66 -7.22
CA GLN A 344 -8.09 10.68 -8.69
C GLN A 344 -8.96 11.84 -9.18
N ASP A 345 -9.96 12.27 -8.40
CA ASP A 345 -10.82 13.41 -8.75
C ASP A 345 -10.12 14.77 -8.58
N LEU A 346 -9.06 14.83 -7.77
CA LEU A 346 -8.32 16.06 -7.50
C LEU A 346 -7.25 16.40 -8.55
N VAL A 347 -6.98 15.47 -9.47
CA VAL A 347 -5.97 15.62 -10.53
C VAL A 347 -6.59 15.48 -11.92
N LEU A 348 -5.83 15.87 -12.96
CA LEU A 348 -6.24 15.66 -14.34
C LEU A 348 -6.11 14.18 -14.74
N PRO A 349 -6.86 13.70 -15.75
CA PRO A 349 -6.83 12.30 -16.19
C PRO A 349 -5.43 11.75 -16.43
N ARG A 350 -4.54 12.51 -17.09
CA ARG A 350 -3.17 12.10 -17.37
C ARG A 350 -2.31 11.92 -16.12
N MET A 351 -2.66 12.60 -15.02
CA MET A 351 -1.91 12.61 -13.76
C MET A 351 -2.37 11.53 -12.76
N ARG A 352 -3.44 10.78 -13.07
CA ARG A 352 -4.04 9.79 -12.16
C ARG A 352 -3.07 8.69 -11.73
N GLY A 353 -2.15 8.31 -12.63
CA GLY A 353 -1.09 7.33 -12.31
C GLY A 353 -0.16 7.84 -11.21
N VAL A 354 0.29 9.09 -11.31
CA VAL A 354 1.14 9.74 -10.30
C VAL A 354 0.38 9.92 -8.99
N ALA A 355 -0.89 10.31 -9.03
CA ALA A 355 -1.72 10.43 -7.83
C ALA A 355 -1.92 9.08 -7.12
N ALA A 356 -2.11 8.00 -7.88
CA ALA A 356 -2.19 6.64 -7.32
C ALA A 356 -0.87 6.21 -6.67
N ALA A 357 0.27 6.46 -7.34
CA ALA A 357 1.59 6.20 -6.77
C ALA A 357 1.82 7.00 -5.47
N THR A 358 1.46 8.28 -5.47
CA THR A 358 1.56 9.16 -4.30
C THR A 358 0.72 8.65 -3.12
N SER A 359 -0.51 8.17 -3.39
CA SER A 359 -1.36 7.53 -2.37
C SER A 359 -0.71 6.26 -1.79
N SER A 360 -0.18 5.41 -2.66
CA SER A 360 0.50 4.18 -2.25
C SER A 360 1.73 4.46 -1.39
N ILE A 361 2.50 5.52 -1.71
CA ILE A 361 3.64 5.96 -0.90
C ILE A 361 3.20 6.35 0.51
N GLY A 362 2.13 7.15 0.66
CA GLY A 362 1.59 7.52 1.97
C GLY A 362 1.19 6.29 2.78
N SER A 363 0.44 5.37 2.18
CA SER A 363 0.04 4.12 2.82
C SER A 363 1.24 3.25 3.20
N THR A 364 2.25 3.15 2.33
CA THR A 364 3.43 2.31 2.57
C THR A 364 4.35 2.91 3.64
N MET A 365 4.71 4.18 3.51
CA MET A 365 5.67 4.81 4.42
C MET A 365 5.09 5.03 5.82
N ILE A 366 3.85 5.48 5.93
CA ILE A 366 3.21 5.75 7.21
C ILE A 366 2.55 4.48 7.75
N GLY A 367 1.77 3.79 6.91
CA GLY A 367 0.97 2.64 7.31
C GLY A 367 1.79 1.38 7.53
N PHE A 368 2.28 0.79 6.45
CA PHE A 368 2.92 -0.52 6.48
C PHE A 368 4.31 -0.49 7.12
N ALA A 369 5.11 0.57 6.91
CA ALA A 369 6.47 0.62 7.43
C ALA A 369 6.53 0.95 8.92
N LEU A 370 5.69 1.87 9.41
CA LEU A 370 5.75 2.33 10.79
C LEU A 370 4.76 1.62 11.71
N GLY A 371 3.56 1.27 11.21
CA GLY A 371 2.49 0.74 12.04
C GLY A 371 2.86 -0.53 12.80
N PRO A 372 3.13 -1.66 12.12
CA PRO A 372 3.50 -2.92 12.77
C PRO A 372 4.77 -2.82 13.60
N TYR A 373 5.75 -2.01 13.15
CA TYR A 373 6.99 -1.77 13.89
C TYR A 373 6.75 -1.09 15.23
N ILE A 374 6.07 0.07 15.22
CA ILE A 374 5.81 0.86 16.44
C ILE A 374 4.98 0.03 17.43
N SER A 375 3.92 -0.62 16.95
CA SER A 375 3.08 -1.49 17.76
C SER A 375 3.88 -2.65 18.39
N GLY A 376 4.73 -3.32 17.59
CA GLY A 376 5.59 -4.40 18.07
C GLY A 376 6.61 -3.92 19.10
N LYS A 377 7.24 -2.75 18.88
CA LYS A 377 8.20 -2.15 19.82
C LYS A 377 7.52 -1.81 21.15
N ILE A 378 6.35 -1.16 21.11
CA ILE A 378 5.57 -0.85 22.31
C ILE A 378 5.12 -2.14 23.02
N ALA A 379 4.70 -3.16 22.27
CA ALA A 379 4.33 -4.45 22.83
C ALA A 379 5.50 -5.12 23.57
N THR A 380 6.72 -4.99 23.05
CA THR A 380 7.94 -5.53 23.69
C THR A 380 8.25 -4.80 25.00
N ILE A 381 8.12 -3.47 25.01
CA ILE A 381 8.36 -2.64 26.21
C ILE A 381 7.25 -2.83 27.23
N GLY A 382 5.98 -2.85 26.78
CA GLY A 382 4.80 -2.95 27.64
C GLY A 382 4.40 -4.38 28.01
N GLY A 383 5.14 -5.40 27.57
CA GLY A 383 4.91 -6.83 27.89
C GLY A 383 3.62 -7.41 27.30
N SER A 384 2.86 -6.67 26.48
CA SER A 384 1.58 -7.08 25.95
C SER A 384 1.33 -6.60 24.51
N LEU A 385 0.98 -7.54 23.64
CA LEU A 385 0.60 -7.23 22.26
C LEU A 385 -0.67 -6.37 22.20
N LYS A 386 -1.60 -6.58 23.13
CA LYS A 386 -2.79 -5.73 23.30
C LYS A 386 -2.40 -4.26 23.52
N THR A 387 -1.48 -4.00 24.46
CA THR A 387 -1.00 -2.63 24.75
C THR A 387 -0.35 -2.03 23.51
N GLY A 388 0.48 -2.80 22.79
CA GLY A 388 1.14 -2.34 21.57
C GLY A 388 0.14 -1.91 20.49
N VAL A 389 -0.90 -2.70 20.23
CA VAL A 389 -1.91 -2.38 19.21
C VAL A 389 -2.82 -1.23 19.67
N LEU A 390 -3.29 -1.26 20.91
CA LEU A 390 -4.21 -0.22 21.41
C LEU A 390 -3.55 1.15 21.56
N SER A 391 -2.24 1.22 21.80
CA SER A 391 -1.52 2.51 21.86
C SER A 391 -1.57 3.29 20.55
N LEU A 392 -1.77 2.62 19.40
CA LEU A 392 -1.85 3.27 18.10
C LEU A 392 -3.07 4.17 17.95
N PHE A 393 -4.13 3.97 18.78
CA PHE A 393 -5.33 4.80 18.72
C PHE A 393 -5.10 6.26 19.11
N VAL A 394 -3.96 6.59 19.72
CA VAL A 394 -3.52 7.97 19.91
C VAL A 394 -3.42 8.74 18.57
N VAL A 395 -3.18 8.04 17.47
CA VAL A 395 -3.11 8.63 16.13
C VAL A 395 -4.49 8.92 15.54
N ALA A 396 -5.56 8.24 15.99
CA ALA A 396 -6.90 8.39 15.42
C ALA A 396 -7.47 9.83 15.49
N PRO A 397 -7.40 10.57 16.60
CA PRO A 397 -7.85 11.96 16.65
C PRO A 397 -7.10 12.87 15.67
N LEU A 398 -5.78 12.66 15.51
CA LEU A 398 -4.97 13.43 14.56
C LEU A 398 -5.37 13.12 13.12
N ALA A 399 -5.59 11.85 12.77
CA ALA A 399 -6.07 11.44 11.45
C ALA A 399 -7.44 12.06 11.13
N LEU A 400 -8.37 12.02 12.08
CA LEU A 400 -9.68 12.64 11.95
C LEU A 400 -9.59 14.17 11.76
N PHE A 401 -8.73 14.84 12.53
CA PHE A 401 -8.50 16.28 12.41
C PHE A 401 -7.94 16.65 11.04
N ILE A 402 -6.93 15.93 10.56
CA ILE A 402 -6.34 16.14 9.22
C ILE A 402 -7.40 15.96 8.14
N LEU A 403 -8.17 14.87 8.17
CA LEU A 403 -9.22 14.61 7.18
C LEU A 403 -10.37 15.64 7.29
N TYR A 404 -10.68 16.12 8.47
CA TYR A 404 -11.62 17.22 8.64
C TYR A 404 -11.15 18.50 7.93
N LEU A 405 -9.88 18.89 8.08
CA LEU A 405 -9.31 20.04 7.37
C LEU A 405 -9.36 19.85 5.86
N VAL A 406 -9.04 18.65 5.36
CA VAL A 406 -9.14 18.29 3.94
C VAL A 406 -10.59 18.41 3.47
N SER A 407 -11.56 17.90 4.23
CA SER A 407 -12.98 17.93 3.88
C SER A 407 -13.49 19.35 3.64
N ARG A 408 -13.01 20.33 4.40
CA ARG A 408 -13.40 21.74 4.25
C ARG A 408 -12.95 22.38 2.94
N ARG A 409 -11.91 21.81 2.31
CA ARG A 409 -11.31 22.34 1.07
C ARG A 409 -11.54 21.45 -0.16
N ILE A 410 -12.17 20.28 0.01
CA ILE A 410 -12.29 19.28 -1.06
C ILE A 410 -13.03 19.83 -2.30
N HIS A 411 -14.12 20.57 -2.07
CA HIS A 411 -14.89 21.18 -3.16
C HIS A 411 -14.05 22.18 -3.97
N TRP A 412 -13.33 23.05 -3.29
CA TRP A 412 -12.43 23.99 -3.94
C TRP A 412 -11.31 23.27 -4.72
N LEU A 413 -10.71 22.23 -4.13
CA LEU A 413 -9.68 21.44 -4.78
C LEU A 413 -10.17 20.77 -6.09
N GLU A 414 -11.41 20.26 -6.10
CA GLU A 414 -12.02 19.63 -7.27
C GLU A 414 -12.34 20.66 -8.36
N THR A 415 -12.93 21.80 -8.00
CA THR A 415 -13.40 22.80 -8.98
C THR A 415 -12.25 23.57 -9.62
N THR A 416 -11.19 23.89 -8.86
CA THR A 416 -10.06 24.71 -9.35
C THR A 416 -8.91 23.88 -9.95
N ARG A 417 -9.04 22.55 -10.07
CA ARG A 417 -7.94 21.69 -10.55
C ARG A 417 -7.42 22.07 -11.94
N VAL A 418 -8.31 22.45 -12.86
CA VAL A 418 -7.97 22.85 -14.24
C VAL A 418 -7.21 24.17 -14.21
N GLU A 419 -7.71 25.16 -13.49
CA GLU A 419 -7.08 26.48 -13.36
C GLU A 419 -5.68 26.38 -12.72
N ARG A 420 -5.55 25.56 -11.66
CA ARG A 420 -4.27 25.34 -11.00
C ARG A 420 -3.27 24.61 -11.89
N ALA A 421 -3.73 23.66 -12.72
CA ALA A 421 -2.89 23.01 -13.70
C ALA A 421 -2.41 23.99 -14.78
N ALA A 422 -3.32 24.82 -15.32
CA ALA A 422 -3.00 25.85 -16.29
C ALA A 422 -1.99 26.87 -15.74
N ALA A 423 -2.20 27.33 -14.51
CA ALA A 423 -1.28 28.24 -13.81
C ALA A 423 0.12 27.63 -13.61
N ALA A 424 0.22 26.29 -13.55
CA ALA A 424 1.48 25.56 -13.45
C ALA A 424 2.08 25.15 -14.82
N GLY A 425 1.53 25.66 -15.93
CA GLY A 425 2.05 25.46 -17.28
C GLY A 425 1.42 24.32 -18.06
N GLU A 426 0.32 23.73 -17.59
CA GLU A 426 -0.45 22.76 -18.38
C GLU A 426 -1.06 23.44 -19.59
N ARG A 427 -0.82 22.89 -20.78
CA ARG A 427 -1.43 23.36 -22.03
C ARG A 427 -2.70 22.55 -22.29
N PHE A 428 -3.79 23.25 -22.44
CA PHE A 428 -5.05 22.68 -22.91
C PHE A 428 -5.17 23.06 -24.39
N ASP A 429 -5.16 22.05 -25.27
CA ASP A 429 -5.57 22.28 -26.64
C ASP A 429 -7.07 22.61 -26.59
N LEU A 430 -7.39 23.85 -26.85
CA LEU A 430 -8.76 24.28 -27.10
C LEU A 430 -9.18 23.56 -28.38
N VAL A 431 -9.81 22.40 -28.24
CA VAL A 431 -10.53 21.75 -29.30
C VAL A 431 -11.68 22.69 -29.63
N GLY A 432 -11.49 23.44 -30.72
CA GLY A 432 -12.51 24.33 -31.30
C GLY A 432 -13.72 23.56 -31.81
#